data_81d89ec52a93f84006cfc51d14277daa
#
_entry.id   81d89ec52a93f84006cfc51d14277daa
#
_cell.length_a   1.000
_cell.length_b   1.000
_cell.length_c   1.000
_cell.angle_alpha   90.00
_cell.angle_beta   90.00
_cell.angle_gamma   90.00
#
_symmetry.space_group_name_H-M   'P 1'
#
loop_
_entity.id
_entity.type
_entity.pdbx_description
1 polymer ?
#
loop_
_entity_poly.entity_id
_entity_poly.type
_entity_poly.pdbx_seq_one_letter_code
_entity_poly.pdbx_strand_id
1 'polypeptide(L)'
;MVVSPAAFNQLTRTPIVVPITTGGNFARRRGFTVSLDDSETITRGVVRCDQPRVLDLRARNGRFLETAPTDTTHEVLARLRAILD
;
A
#
# COMPACT_ATOMS: atom_id res chain seq x y z
N MET A 1 2.55 -0.98 -2.47
CA MET A 1 3.01 -0.35 -1.22
C MET A 1 3.03 -1.38 -0.10
N VAL A 2 4.16 -1.50 0.59
CA VAL A 2 4.28 -2.39 1.75
C VAL A 2 3.68 -1.70 2.96
N VAL A 3 2.77 -2.38 3.67
CA VAL A 3 2.09 -1.82 4.84
C VAL A 3 2.44 -2.55 6.14
N SER A 4 3.06 -3.72 6.06
CA SER A 4 3.49 -4.47 7.24
C SER A 4 4.84 -3.96 7.77
N PRO A 5 5.08 -4.05 9.09
CA PRO A 5 6.33 -3.57 9.68
C PRO A 5 7.55 -4.37 9.23
N ALA A 6 8.72 -3.74 9.28
CA ALA A 6 9.98 -4.38 8.88
C ALA A 6 10.24 -5.67 9.67
N ALA A 7 9.97 -5.69 10.97
CA ALA A 7 10.17 -6.87 11.80
C ALA A 7 9.34 -8.06 11.32
N PHE A 8 8.07 -7.81 10.98
CA PHE A 8 7.20 -8.84 10.41
C PHE A 8 7.75 -9.34 9.07
N ASN A 9 8.17 -8.41 8.20
CA ASN A 9 8.66 -8.74 6.87
C ASN A 9 9.93 -9.57 6.92
N GLN A 10 10.83 -9.25 7.86
CA GLN A 10 12.07 -9.99 8.05
C GLN A 10 11.82 -11.41 8.58
N LEU A 11 10.85 -11.56 9.47
CA LEU A 11 10.52 -12.84 10.07
C LEU A 11 9.83 -13.78 9.08
N THR A 12 8.84 -13.27 8.36
CA THR A 12 7.98 -14.10 7.51
C THR A 12 8.47 -14.17 6.06
N ARG A 13 9.22 -13.20 5.60
CA ARG A 13 9.59 -13.01 4.18
C ARG A 13 8.38 -12.83 3.26
N THR A 14 7.23 -12.54 3.84
CA THR A 14 5.97 -12.38 3.12
C THR A 14 5.28 -11.09 3.57
N PRO A 15 5.79 -9.92 3.13
CA PRO A 15 5.17 -8.65 3.52
C PRO A 15 3.74 -8.54 3.04
N ILE A 16 2.94 -7.79 3.79
CA ILE A 16 1.59 -7.44 3.39
C ILE A 16 1.66 -6.16 2.57
N VAL A 17 1.06 -6.17 1.39
CA VAL A 17 1.12 -5.05 0.46
C VAL A 17 -0.28 -4.66 0.00
N VAL A 18 -0.40 -3.42 -0.46
CA VAL A 18 -1.59 -2.93 -1.16
C VAL A 18 -1.16 -2.45 -2.54
N PRO A 19 -1.93 -2.77 -3.59
CA PRO A 19 -1.54 -2.39 -4.95
C PRO A 19 -1.71 -0.89 -5.18
N ILE A 20 -0.88 -0.37 -6.07
CA ILE A 20 -0.99 1.00 -6.58
C ILE A 20 -1.41 0.88 -8.04
N THR A 21 -2.44 1.60 -8.41
CA THR A 21 -3.00 1.53 -9.77
C THR A 21 -3.37 2.92 -10.27
N THR A 22 -3.46 3.06 -11.58
CA THR A 22 -4.05 4.23 -12.22
C THR A 22 -5.48 3.91 -12.61
N GLY A 23 -6.39 4.88 -12.51
CA GLY A 23 -7.77 4.68 -12.93
C GLY A 23 -8.69 4.02 -11.90
N GLY A 24 -8.37 4.09 -10.63
CA GLY A 24 -9.16 3.50 -9.55
C GLY A 24 -10.41 4.29 -9.16
N ASN A 25 -11.17 4.81 -10.11
CA ASN A 25 -12.31 5.69 -9.84
C ASN A 25 -13.39 5.03 -8.98
N PHE A 26 -13.64 3.75 -9.22
CA PHE A 26 -14.68 3.02 -8.48
C PHE A 26 -14.32 2.89 -6.99
N ALA A 27 -13.10 2.47 -6.69
CA ALA A 27 -12.66 2.33 -5.31
C ALA A 27 -12.52 3.70 -4.63
N ARG A 28 -12.11 4.72 -5.38
CA ARG A 28 -12.01 6.09 -4.87
C ARG A 28 -13.36 6.59 -4.37
N ARG A 29 -14.44 6.32 -5.10
CA ARG A 29 -15.79 6.71 -4.70
C ARG A 29 -16.24 6.05 -3.40
N ARG A 30 -15.68 4.90 -3.07
CA ARG A 30 -16.01 4.17 -1.84
C ARG A 30 -15.12 4.53 -0.66
N GLY A 31 -14.15 5.44 -0.87
CA GLY A 31 -13.25 5.86 0.20
C GLY A 31 -12.20 4.83 0.57
N PHE A 32 -11.96 3.82 -0.28
CA PHE A 32 -11.00 2.76 -0.01
C PHE A 32 -9.66 2.98 -0.71
N THR A 33 -9.43 4.19 -1.23
CA THR A 33 -8.18 4.51 -1.91
C THR A 33 -7.53 5.74 -1.30
N VAL A 34 -6.21 5.80 -1.45
CA VAL A 34 -5.42 6.98 -1.07
C VAL A 34 -4.67 7.44 -2.32
N SER A 35 -4.85 8.71 -2.70
CA SER A 35 -4.15 9.27 -3.86
C SER A 35 -2.70 9.56 -3.54
N LEU A 36 -1.80 9.21 -4.47
CA LEU A 36 -0.39 9.58 -4.40
C LEU A 36 -0.08 10.84 -5.22
N ASP A 37 -1.06 11.34 -5.97
CA ASP A 37 -0.81 12.47 -6.89
C ASP A 37 -0.49 13.76 -6.18
N ASP A 38 -1.03 13.95 -4.96
CA ASP A 38 -0.79 15.14 -4.15
C ASP A 38 0.36 14.95 -3.16
N SER A 39 1.06 13.81 -3.20
CA SER A 39 2.19 13.53 -2.33
C SER A 39 3.50 13.86 -3.02
N GLU A 40 4.59 13.87 -2.27
CA GLU A 40 5.93 14.13 -2.79
C GLU A 40 6.58 12.87 -3.37
N THR A 41 5.82 11.81 -3.60
CA THR A 41 6.35 10.56 -4.13
C THR A 41 6.62 10.64 -5.63
N ILE A 42 7.59 9.86 -6.09
CA ILE A 42 7.83 9.66 -7.51
C ILE A 42 6.71 8.79 -8.10
N THR A 43 6.28 7.78 -7.34
CA THR A 43 5.18 6.89 -7.74
C THR A 43 3.87 7.66 -7.78
N ARG A 44 3.13 7.49 -8.85
CA ARG A 44 1.83 8.15 -9.05
C ARG A 44 0.71 7.14 -9.09
N GLY A 45 -0.52 7.60 -8.92
CA GLY A 45 -1.72 6.77 -8.96
C GLY A 45 -2.44 6.76 -7.63
N VAL A 46 -3.17 5.68 -7.37
CA VAL A 46 -3.92 5.50 -6.12
C VAL A 46 -3.57 4.19 -5.46
N VAL A 47 -3.49 4.20 -4.13
CA VAL A 47 -3.27 3.01 -3.32
C VAL A 47 -4.62 2.35 -3.08
N ARG A 48 -4.75 1.08 -3.49
CA ARG A 48 -6.00 0.31 -3.35
C ARG A 48 -6.02 -0.40 -2.00
N CYS A 49 -6.51 0.29 -0.97
CA CYS A 49 -6.58 -0.28 0.38
C CYS A 49 -7.60 -1.42 0.50
N ASP A 50 -8.49 -1.56 -0.47
CA ASP A 50 -9.48 -2.63 -0.52
C ASP A 50 -8.92 -3.96 -1.04
N GLN A 51 -7.64 -4.02 -1.41
CA GLN A 51 -7.02 -5.22 -1.97
C GLN A 51 -5.68 -5.56 -1.31
N PRO A 52 -5.63 -5.71 0.02
CA PRO A 52 -4.38 -6.12 0.66
C PRO A 52 -4.02 -7.55 0.25
N ARG A 53 -2.73 -7.80 0.09
CA ARG A 53 -2.21 -9.12 -0.32
C ARG A 53 -0.93 -9.43 0.42
N VAL A 54 -0.62 -10.71 0.50
CA VAL A 54 0.67 -11.19 0.97
C VAL A 54 1.50 -11.57 -0.25
N LEU A 55 2.72 -11.06 -0.35
CA LEU A 55 3.63 -11.36 -1.45
C LEU A 55 4.83 -12.14 -0.96
N ASP A 56 5.22 -13.16 -1.73
CA ASP A 56 6.52 -13.82 -1.54
C ASP A 56 7.57 -13.07 -2.35
N LEU A 57 8.37 -12.26 -1.68
CA LEU A 57 9.38 -11.46 -2.36
C LEU A 57 10.45 -12.29 -3.05
N ARG A 58 10.74 -13.51 -2.56
CA ARG A 58 11.71 -14.39 -3.20
C ARG A 58 11.25 -14.82 -4.58
N ALA A 59 9.96 -15.12 -4.70
CA ALA A 59 9.39 -15.55 -5.97
C ALA A 59 9.23 -14.40 -6.96
N ARG A 60 9.17 -13.16 -6.47
CA ARG A 60 8.84 -12.02 -7.31
C ARG A 60 9.98 -11.02 -7.52
N ASN A 61 11.19 -11.31 -7.00
CA ASN A 61 12.33 -10.40 -7.13
C ASN A 61 11.96 -8.97 -6.74
N GLY A 62 11.29 -8.83 -5.60
CA GLY A 62 10.86 -7.51 -5.13
C GLY A 62 12.03 -6.56 -4.97
N ARG A 63 11.84 -5.29 -5.33
CA ARG A 63 12.86 -4.27 -5.14
C ARG A 63 12.26 -3.02 -4.53
N PHE A 64 13.08 -2.32 -3.78
CA PHE A 64 12.73 -1.04 -3.19
C PHE A 64 12.75 0.05 -4.25
N LEU A 65 11.73 0.91 -4.26
CA LEU A 65 11.67 2.09 -5.12
C LEU A 65 11.80 3.37 -4.32
N GLU A 66 11.00 3.53 -3.29
CA GLU A 66 11.03 4.70 -2.42
C GLU A 66 10.27 4.42 -1.14
N THR A 67 10.52 5.23 -0.11
CA THR A 67 9.76 5.19 1.14
C THR A 67 8.56 6.12 1.02
N ALA A 68 7.37 5.61 1.35
CA ALA A 68 6.17 6.44 1.36
C ALA A 68 6.25 7.47 2.49
N PRO A 69 5.75 8.70 2.27
CA PRO A 69 5.67 9.69 3.34
C PRO A 69 4.85 9.17 4.52
N THR A 70 5.21 9.61 5.73
CA THR A 70 4.54 9.18 6.95
C THR A 70 3.03 9.44 6.91
N ASP A 71 2.62 10.59 6.41
CA ASP A 71 1.20 10.95 6.32
C ASP A 71 0.44 10.01 5.40
N THR A 72 1.04 9.65 4.25
CA THR A 72 0.46 8.70 3.31
C THR A 72 0.32 7.33 3.95
N THR A 73 1.35 6.86 4.65
CA THR A 73 1.32 5.58 5.35
C THR A 73 0.22 5.54 6.41
N HIS A 74 0.10 6.60 7.22
CA HIS A 74 -0.94 6.70 8.24
C HIS A 74 -2.34 6.67 7.62
N GLU A 75 -2.53 7.35 6.51
CA GLU A 75 -3.82 7.37 5.83
C GLU A 75 -4.19 5.99 5.27
N VAL A 76 -3.24 5.31 4.65
CA VAL A 76 -3.45 3.94 4.14
C VAL A 76 -3.80 2.98 5.28
N LEU A 77 -3.07 3.04 6.40
CA LEU A 77 -3.33 2.20 7.56
C LEU A 77 -4.71 2.49 8.16
N ALA A 78 -5.13 3.76 8.18
CA ALA A 78 -6.46 4.13 8.68
C ALA A 78 -7.57 3.53 7.81
N ARG A 79 -7.39 3.54 6.49
CA ARG A 79 -8.35 2.92 5.56
C ARG A 79 -8.41 1.40 5.74
N LEU A 80 -7.25 0.76 5.89
CA LEU A 80 -7.19 -0.68 6.14
C LEU A 80 -7.88 -1.04 7.46
N ARG A 81 -7.65 -0.26 8.49
CA ARG A 81 -8.28 -0.49 9.80
C ARG A 81 -9.80 -0.41 9.69
N ALA A 82 -10.32 0.55 8.94
CA ALA A 82 -11.75 0.70 8.73
C ALA A 82 -12.37 -0.51 8.02
N ILE A 83 -11.61 -1.14 7.12
CA ILE A 83 -12.05 -2.34 6.41
C ILE A 83 -12.02 -3.57 7.31
N LEU A 84 -11.01 -3.68 8.17
CA LEU A 84 -10.77 -4.86 8.99
C LEU A 84 -11.52 -4.85 10.33
N ASP A 85 -11.93 -3.70 10.80
CA ASP A 85 -12.74 -3.57 11.99
C ASP A 85 -14.23 -3.76 11.67
#